data_e202ea335835560176d4995184dd5a56
#
_entry.id   e202ea335835560176d4995184dd5a56
#
_cell.length_a   1.000
_cell.length_b   1.000
_cell.length_c   1.000
_cell.angle_alpha   90.00
_cell.angle_beta   90.00
_cell.angle_gamma   90.00
#
_symmetry.space_group_name_H-M   'P 1'
#
loop_
_entity.id
_entity.type
_entity.pdbx_description
1 polymer ?
#
loop_
_entity_poly.entity_id
_entity_poly.type
_entity_poly.pdbx_seq_one_letter_code
_entity_poly.pdbx_strand_id
1 'polypeptide(L)'
;QLLEPDADAEYAAVIQIDLNEIKEPLLACPNDPDDIKPLSELQGNKIDEVFIGSCMTNIGHYRAASKVLENMRNLPVKLWIAPPTKMDKFQLTEEGVYSTFGRVGARTETPGCSLCMGNQARVADGATVVSTSTRNFPNRLGNNADVYLSSAELAAVVASIGRLPTVAEYLEAVAGIKPMAAEIYRYLNFHEMDEYRRAAS
;
A
#
# COMPACT_ATOMS: atom_id res chain seq x y z
N GLN A 1 6.37 23.99 9.14
CA GLN A 1 5.34 25.04 9.07
C GLN A 1 4.13 24.43 8.38
N LEU A 2 2.96 24.52 9.02
CA LEU A 2 1.70 24.14 8.40
C LEU A 2 1.36 25.18 7.32
N LEU A 3 1.06 24.72 6.10
CA LEU A 3 0.57 25.58 5.04
C LEU A 3 -0.96 25.67 5.15
N GLU A 4 -1.46 26.88 5.31
CA GLU A 4 -2.89 27.16 5.37
C GLU A 4 -3.26 28.13 4.25
N PRO A 5 -4.47 28.04 3.70
CA PRO A 5 -4.96 29.02 2.71
C PRO A 5 -5.13 30.40 3.37
N ASP A 6 -5.14 31.45 2.56
CA ASP A 6 -5.41 32.80 3.02
C ASP A 6 -6.81 32.87 3.64
N ALA A 7 -6.97 33.74 4.67
CA ALA A 7 -8.22 33.82 5.42
C ALA A 7 -9.43 34.30 4.58
N ASP A 8 -9.16 34.95 3.46
CA ASP A 8 -10.15 35.46 2.50
C ASP A 8 -10.19 34.64 1.19
N ALA A 9 -9.61 33.42 1.19
CA ALA A 9 -9.64 32.57 0.03
C ALA A 9 -11.08 32.19 -0.36
N GLU A 10 -11.43 32.40 -1.63
CA GLU A 10 -12.73 32.04 -2.20
C GLU A 10 -12.66 30.62 -2.80
N TYR A 11 -13.66 29.78 -2.50
CA TYR A 11 -13.74 28.40 -2.98
C TYR A 11 -14.94 28.24 -3.92
N ALA A 12 -14.74 27.58 -5.05
CA ALA A 12 -15.82 27.25 -5.99
C ALA A 12 -16.83 26.26 -5.39
N ALA A 13 -16.38 25.40 -4.49
CA ALA A 13 -17.22 24.46 -3.75
C ALA A 13 -16.54 24.06 -2.44
N VAL A 14 -17.36 23.70 -1.46
CA VAL A 14 -16.92 23.08 -0.20
C VAL A 14 -17.52 21.69 -0.12
N ILE A 15 -16.66 20.66 -0.03
CA ILE A 15 -17.07 19.27 0.08
C ILE A 15 -16.73 18.79 1.50
N GLN A 16 -17.71 18.32 2.23
CA GLN A 16 -17.55 17.76 3.57
C GLN A 16 -17.74 16.25 3.52
N ILE A 17 -16.74 15.51 3.99
CA ILE A 17 -16.74 14.04 4.05
C ILE A 17 -16.60 13.64 5.52
N ASP A 18 -17.60 12.96 6.08
CA ASP A 18 -17.52 12.36 7.41
C ASP A 18 -16.84 10.98 7.29
N LEU A 19 -15.60 10.89 7.74
CA LEU A 19 -14.85 9.64 7.71
C LEU A 19 -15.47 8.53 8.59
N ASN A 20 -16.35 8.89 9.55
CA ASN A 20 -17.05 7.89 10.35
C ASN A 20 -18.14 7.14 9.55
N GLU A 21 -18.53 7.63 8.40
CA GLU A 21 -19.47 6.93 7.50
C GLU A 21 -18.78 5.82 6.70
N ILE A 22 -17.46 5.85 6.57
CA ILE A 22 -16.68 4.83 5.87
C ILE A 22 -16.46 3.64 6.80
N LYS A 23 -17.20 2.53 6.59
CA LYS A 23 -17.18 1.34 7.46
C LYS A 23 -16.35 0.18 6.94
N GLU A 24 -15.93 0.23 5.69
CA GLU A 24 -15.16 -0.81 5.02
C GLU A 24 -14.20 -0.20 3.98
N PRO A 25 -13.17 -0.93 3.55
CA PRO A 25 -12.28 -0.47 2.49
C PRO A 25 -13.03 -0.20 1.18
N LEU A 26 -12.58 0.83 0.48
CA LEU A 26 -12.97 1.14 -0.88
C LEU A 26 -11.83 0.76 -1.83
N LEU A 27 -12.18 0.22 -2.99
CA LEU A 27 -11.21 -0.13 -4.04
C LEU A 27 -11.60 0.56 -5.35
N ALA A 28 -10.60 1.02 -6.09
CA ALA A 28 -10.81 1.32 -7.50
C ALA A 28 -10.75 0.01 -8.31
N CYS A 29 -11.77 -0.23 -9.11
CA CYS A 29 -11.88 -1.43 -9.94
C CYS A 29 -10.89 -1.44 -11.10
N PRO A 30 -10.63 -2.61 -11.70
CA PRO A 30 -9.63 -2.74 -12.75
C PRO A 30 -9.82 -1.77 -13.90
N ASN A 31 -8.70 -1.13 -14.27
CA ASN A 31 -8.51 -0.27 -15.44
C ASN A 31 -9.31 1.05 -15.42
N ASP A 32 -10.01 1.36 -14.32
CA ASP A 32 -10.74 2.61 -14.15
C ASP A 32 -10.59 3.11 -12.69
N PRO A 33 -9.87 4.21 -12.46
CA PRO A 33 -9.70 4.76 -11.12
C PRO A 33 -10.96 5.43 -10.55
N ASP A 34 -11.95 5.69 -11.40
CA ASP A 34 -13.22 6.33 -11.01
C ASP A 34 -14.31 5.30 -10.68
N ASP A 35 -14.15 4.02 -11.09
CA ASP A 35 -15.05 2.92 -10.68
C ASP A 35 -14.70 2.45 -9.27
N ILE A 36 -15.20 3.18 -8.26
CA ILE A 36 -14.95 2.88 -6.84
C ILE A 36 -16.07 2.00 -6.29
N LYS A 37 -15.68 0.89 -5.66
CA LYS A 37 -16.61 -0.03 -4.99
C LYS A 37 -16.17 -0.38 -3.57
N PRO A 38 -17.13 -0.60 -2.66
CA PRO A 38 -16.83 -1.13 -1.34
C PRO A 38 -16.37 -2.59 -1.43
N LEU A 39 -15.55 -3.01 -0.47
CA LEU A 39 -15.01 -4.38 -0.41
C LEU A 39 -16.12 -5.44 -0.41
N SER A 40 -17.25 -5.17 0.23
CA SER A 40 -18.39 -6.09 0.30
C SER A 40 -18.97 -6.48 -1.06
N GLU A 41 -18.85 -5.64 -2.09
CA GLU A 41 -19.29 -5.94 -3.46
C GLU A 41 -18.28 -6.76 -4.26
N LEU A 42 -17.00 -6.78 -3.83
CA LEU A 42 -15.88 -7.37 -4.55
C LEU A 42 -15.32 -8.63 -3.88
N GLN A 43 -15.80 -8.95 -2.67
CA GLN A 43 -15.31 -10.08 -1.87
C GLN A 43 -15.30 -11.39 -2.65
N GLY A 44 -14.26 -12.21 -2.42
CA GLY A 44 -14.10 -13.50 -3.05
C GLY A 44 -13.38 -13.50 -4.41
N ASN A 45 -13.21 -12.32 -5.04
CA ASN A 45 -12.47 -12.23 -6.30
C ASN A 45 -11.03 -12.72 -6.09
N LYS A 46 -10.60 -13.69 -6.90
CA LYS A 46 -9.26 -14.26 -6.86
C LYS A 46 -8.22 -13.22 -7.28
N ILE A 47 -7.11 -13.19 -6.58
CA ILE A 47 -5.97 -12.33 -6.86
C ILE A 47 -4.74 -13.20 -7.13
N ASP A 48 -3.98 -12.87 -8.17
CA ASP A 48 -2.77 -13.60 -8.57
C ASP A 48 -1.51 -12.94 -8.02
N GLU A 49 -1.46 -11.61 -8.01
CA GLU A 49 -0.29 -10.86 -7.53
C GLU A 49 -0.71 -9.64 -6.71
N VAL A 50 0.15 -9.23 -5.78
CA VAL A 50 -0.05 -8.05 -4.94
C VAL A 50 1.18 -7.15 -5.03
N PHE A 51 0.97 -5.85 -5.17
CA PHE A 51 2.03 -4.84 -5.15
C PHE A 51 1.81 -3.83 -4.02
N ILE A 52 2.74 -3.78 -3.06
CA ILE A 52 2.80 -2.74 -2.03
C ILE A 52 4.01 -1.86 -2.32
N GLY A 53 3.75 -0.66 -2.79
CA GLY A 53 4.79 0.26 -3.18
C GLY A 53 4.24 1.45 -3.96
N SER A 54 5.06 2.33 -4.26
CA SER A 54 5.01 3.53 -5.09
C SER A 54 5.66 4.70 -4.36
N CYS A 55 5.96 5.79 -5.08
CA CYS A 55 6.48 7.03 -4.49
C CYS A 55 5.51 7.70 -3.50
N MET A 56 4.25 7.32 -3.50
CA MET A 56 3.20 7.86 -2.62
C MET A 56 2.91 6.98 -1.39
N THR A 57 3.51 5.79 -1.32
CA THR A 57 3.28 4.87 -0.20
C THR A 57 4.16 5.26 0.99
N ASN A 58 3.55 5.74 2.06
CA ASN A 58 4.26 6.17 3.28
C ASN A 58 4.89 4.97 4.01
N ILE A 59 5.98 5.21 4.75
CA ILE A 59 6.70 4.20 5.53
C ILE A 59 5.79 3.42 6.49
N GLY A 60 4.79 4.07 7.09
CA GLY A 60 3.81 3.45 7.98
C GLY A 60 3.01 2.33 7.33
N HIS A 61 2.73 2.43 6.03
CA HIS A 61 2.00 1.39 5.31
C HIS A 61 2.80 0.08 5.18
N TYR A 62 4.12 0.15 5.06
CA TYR A 62 4.98 -1.05 5.07
C TYR A 62 5.03 -1.69 6.45
N ARG A 63 5.04 -0.88 7.53
CA ARG A 63 4.94 -1.38 8.90
C ARG A 63 3.60 -2.05 9.15
N ALA A 64 2.51 -1.45 8.70
CA ALA A 64 1.16 -2.03 8.78
C ALA A 64 1.07 -3.36 8.01
N ALA A 65 1.56 -3.41 6.77
CA ALA A 65 1.62 -4.63 5.98
C ALA A 65 2.47 -5.72 6.65
N SER A 66 3.64 -5.35 7.20
CA SER A 66 4.49 -6.27 7.96
C SER A 66 3.77 -6.82 9.19
N LYS A 67 2.99 -5.99 9.89
CA LYS A 67 2.19 -6.42 11.05
C LYS A 67 1.14 -7.46 10.68
N VAL A 68 0.43 -7.26 9.56
CA VAL A 68 -0.54 -8.24 9.05
C VAL A 68 0.14 -9.57 8.70
N LEU A 69 1.35 -9.53 8.16
CA LEU A 69 2.08 -10.70 7.68
C LEU A 69 3.03 -11.34 8.72
N GLU A 70 3.12 -10.80 9.95
CA GLU A 70 4.15 -11.15 10.92
C GLU A 70 4.21 -12.65 11.30
N ASN A 71 3.06 -13.34 11.27
CA ASN A 71 2.97 -14.77 11.63
C ASN A 71 2.96 -15.70 10.41
N MET A 72 3.10 -15.16 9.19
CA MET A 72 3.08 -15.95 7.97
C MET A 72 4.47 -16.39 7.54
N ARG A 73 4.53 -17.50 6.80
CA ARG A 73 5.78 -18.03 6.21
C ARG A 73 5.73 -18.15 4.69
N ASN A 74 4.55 -18.38 4.14
CA ASN A 74 4.34 -18.51 2.69
C ASN A 74 3.07 -17.77 2.33
N LEU A 75 3.05 -17.21 1.14
CA LEU A 75 1.89 -16.54 0.59
C LEU A 75 1.32 -17.34 -0.59
N PRO A 76 -0.02 -17.37 -0.77
CA PRO A 76 -0.65 -18.02 -1.91
C PRO A 76 -0.46 -17.27 -3.23
N VAL A 77 0.01 -16.01 -3.17
CA VAL A 77 0.21 -15.12 -4.32
C VAL A 77 1.60 -14.52 -4.31
N LYS A 78 2.06 -13.99 -5.44
CA LYS A 78 3.26 -13.17 -5.48
C LYS A 78 3.03 -11.84 -4.78
N LEU A 79 3.94 -11.48 -3.88
CA LEU A 79 3.97 -10.17 -3.24
C LEU A 79 5.22 -9.40 -3.72
N TRP A 80 4.99 -8.18 -4.18
CA TRP A 80 6.03 -7.24 -4.58
C TRP A 80 6.09 -6.08 -3.59
N ILE A 81 7.30 -5.70 -3.18
CA ILE A 81 7.55 -4.59 -2.26
C ILE A 81 8.53 -3.61 -2.91
N ALA A 82 8.14 -2.34 -3.04
CA ALA A 82 9.00 -1.27 -3.53
C ALA A 82 8.79 0.00 -2.70
N PRO A 83 9.68 0.31 -1.74
CA PRO A 83 9.56 1.52 -0.92
C PRO A 83 9.82 2.79 -1.75
N PRO A 84 9.35 3.97 -1.31
CA PRO A 84 9.49 5.21 -2.07
C PRO A 84 10.95 5.66 -2.20
N THR A 85 11.75 5.51 -1.14
CA THR A 85 13.14 5.99 -1.11
C THR A 85 14.11 4.96 -0.53
N LYS A 86 15.40 5.20 -0.76
CA LYS A 86 16.47 4.40 -0.11
C LYS A 86 16.47 4.59 1.40
N MET A 87 16.09 5.76 1.90
CA MET A 87 16.00 6.04 3.34
C MET A 87 14.89 5.20 3.98
N ASP A 88 13.70 5.15 3.35
CA ASP A 88 12.62 4.27 3.82
C ASP A 88 13.06 2.82 3.85
N LYS A 89 13.74 2.34 2.78
CA LYS A 89 14.26 0.98 2.73
C LYS A 89 15.24 0.70 3.87
N PHE A 90 16.17 1.62 4.12
CA PHE A 90 17.15 1.48 5.20
C PHE A 90 16.43 1.41 6.55
N GLN A 91 15.57 2.36 6.84
CA GLN A 91 14.82 2.41 8.10
C GLN A 91 13.96 1.17 8.33
N LEU A 92 13.22 0.73 7.32
CA LEU A 92 12.41 -0.50 7.40
C LEU A 92 13.27 -1.76 7.59
N THR A 93 14.51 -1.74 7.13
CA THR A 93 15.46 -2.85 7.35
C THR A 93 15.93 -2.88 8.80
N GLU A 94 16.31 -1.73 9.36
CA GLU A 94 16.71 -1.58 10.78
C GLU A 94 15.55 -1.98 11.73
N GLU A 95 14.32 -1.65 11.38
CA GLU A 95 13.12 -2.02 12.13
C GLU A 95 12.73 -3.51 11.99
N GLY A 96 13.41 -4.28 11.14
CA GLY A 96 13.11 -5.70 10.91
C GLY A 96 11.92 -5.97 9.99
N VAL A 97 11.31 -4.95 9.39
CA VAL A 97 10.16 -5.07 8.48
C VAL A 97 10.53 -5.89 7.24
N TYR A 98 11.73 -5.68 6.69
CA TYR A 98 12.23 -6.45 5.56
C TYR A 98 12.49 -7.93 5.90
N SER A 99 12.75 -8.26 7.16
CA SER A 99 12.84 -9.66 7.61
C SER A 99 11.50 -10.38 7.50
N THR A 100 10.40 -9.69 7.80
CA THR A 100 9.04 -10.23 7.59
C THR A 100 8.78 -10.46 6.11
N PHE A 101 9.04 -9.47 5.25
CA PHE A 101 8.84 -9.61 3.81
C PHE A 101 9.70 -10.73 3.19
N GLY A 102 10.96 -10.86 3.62
CA GLY A 102 11.83 -11.96 3.19
C GLY A 102 11.31 -13.33 3.63
N ARG A 103 10.84 -13.44 4.88
CA ARG A 103 10.28 -14.68 5.43
C ARG A 103 9.06 -15.18 4.67
N VAL A 104 8.19 -14.29 4.19
CA VAL A 104 7.00 -14.66 3.41
C VAL A 104 7.29 -14.82 1.91
N GLY A 105 8.56 -14.64 1.48
CA GLY A 105 8.96 -14.78 0.08
C GLY A 105 8.58 -13.61 -0.81
N ALA A 106 8.38 -12.42 -0.24
CA ALA A 106 8.10 -11.23 -1.03
C ALA A 106 9.31 -10.85 -1.91
N ARG A 107 9.04 -10.47 -3.15
CA ARG A 107 10.04 -9.90 -4.04
C ARG A 107 10.20 -8.41 -3.74
N THR A 108 11.40 -8.03 -3.39
CA THR A 108 11.74 -6.64 -3.09
C THR A 108 12.40 -5.98 -4.30
N GLU A 109 11.91 -4.82 -4.69
CA GLU A 109 12.37 -4.06 -5.85
C GLU A 109 13.18 -2.82 -5.42
N THR A 110 13.82 -2.20 -6.40
CA THR A 110 14.51 -0.92 -6.20
C THR A 110 13.53 0.14 -5.72
N PRO A 111 13.88 0.95 -4.72
CA PRO A 111 13.05 2.07 -4.28
C PRO A 111 12.64 3.00 -5.41
N GLY A 112 11.39 3.47 -5.37
CA GLY A 112 10.83 4.40 -6.34
C GLY A 112 9.61 3.84 -7.08
N CYS A 113 9.47 4.21 -8.36
CA CYS A 113 8.27 3.88 -9.14
C CYS A 113 8.20 2.42 -9.61
N SER A 114 9.33 1.75 -9.82
CA SER A 114 9.42 0.31 -10.13
C SER A 114 8.20 -0.26 -10.89
N LEU A 115 7.49 -1.20 -10.26
CA LEU A 115 6.31 -1.88 -10.81
C LEU A 115 5.17 -0.90 -11.14
N CYS A 116 5.00 0.15 -10.36
CA CYS A 116 3.93 1.14 -10.55
C CYS A 116 3.88 1.74 -11.98
N MET A 117 4.99 1.74 -12.70
CA MET A 117 5.08 2.17 -14.11
C MET A 117 5.34 1.01 -15.09
N GLY A 118 5.54 -0.22 -14.58
CA GLY A 118 5.86 -1.39 -15.40
C GLY A 118 7.16 -1.27 -16.20
N ASN A 119 8.12 -0.46 -15.75
CA ASN A 119 9.38 -0.20 -16.48
C ASN A 119 10.57 -1.01 -15.94
N GLN A 120 10.65 -1.27 -14.65
CA GLN A 120 11.72 -2.09 -14.03
C GLN A 120 11.28 -3.52 -13.76
N ALA A 121 10.00 -3.73 -13.47
CA ALA A 121 9.38 -5.01 -13.29
C ALA A 121 7.92 -4.96 -13.77
N ARG A 122 7.35 -6.11 -14.09
CA ARG A 122 5.95 -6.25 -14.50
C ARG A 122 5.33 -7.45 -13.83
N VAL A 123 4.03 -7.37 -13.57
CA VAL A 123 3.22 -8.53 -13.19
C VAL A 123 3.05 -9.46 -14.40
N ALA A 124 2.61 -10.68 -14.18
CA ALA A 124 2.33 -11.63 -15.26
C ALA A 124 1.22 -11.10 -16.19
N ASP A 125 1.31 -11.46 -17.47
CA ASP A 125 0.28 -11.10 -18.45
C ASP A 125 -1.07 -11.69 -18.05
N GLY A 126 -2.11 -10.86 -18.07
CA GLY A 126 -3.47 -11.25 -17.69
C GLY A 126 -3.67 -11.48 -16.19
N ALA A 127 -2.72 -11.11 -15.34
CA ALA A 127 -2.85 -11.27 -13.89
C ALA A 127 -3.89 -10.33 -13.30
N THR A 128 -4.64 -10.81 -12.32
CA THR A 128 -5.47 -9.98 -11.45
C THR A 128 -4.64 -9.51 -10.24
N VAL A 129 -4.54 -8.22 -10.05
CA VAL A 129 -3.58 -7.58 -9.14
C VAL A 129 -4.28 -6.65 -8.17
N VAL A 130 -3.86 -6.67 -6.90
CA VAL A 130 -4.16 -5.60 -5.94
C VAL A 130 -2.91 -4.75 -5.75
N SER A 131 -3.04 -3.43 -5.87
CA SER A 131 -1.91 -2.50 -5.89
C SER A 131 -2.15 -1.28 -5.01
N THR A 132 -1.10 -0.81 -4.36
CA THR A 132 -1.07 0.50 -3.68
C THR A 132 -0.57 1.64 -4.58
N SER A 133 -0.41 1.39 -5.89
CA SER A 133 -0.07 2.44 -6.84
C SER A 133 -1.20 3.45 -6.98
N THR A 134 -0.91 4.60 -7.59
CA THR A 134 -1.88 5.69 -7.70
C THR A 134 -2.71 5.65 -8.99
N ARG A 135 -2.47 4.68 -9.87
CA ARG A 135 -3.11 4.56 -11.18
C ARG A 135 -3.18 3.11 -11.62
N ASN A 136 -4.26 2.74 -12.28
CA ASN A 136 -4.52 1.38 -12.79
C ASN A 136 -4.94 1.35 -14.26
N PHE A 137 -4.45 2.27 -15.08
CA PHE A 137 -4.74 2.28 -16.52
C PHE A 137 -4.36 0.95 -17.19
N PRO A 138 -5.04 0.58 -18.26
CA PRO A 138 -4.77 -0.65 -18.99
C PRO A 138 -3.29 -0.83 -19.33
N ASN A 139 -2.76 -2.02 -19.14
CA ASN A 139 -1.37 -2.41 -19.42
C ASN A 139 -0.28 -1.68 -18.59
N ARG A 140 -0.65 -0.95 -17.53
CA ARG A 140 0.31 -0.15 -16.76
C ARG A 140 1.28 -1.03 -15.95
N LEU A 141 0.79 -2.01 -15.20
CA LEU A 141 1.61 -2.91 -14.38
C LEU A 141 2.04 -4.16 -15.15
N GLY A 142 1.29 -4.57 -16.15
CA GLY A 142 1.51 -5.75 -16.99
C GLY A 142 0.56 -5.77 -18.18
N ASN A 143 0.83 -6.59 -19.18
CA ASN A 143 -0.05 -6.68 -20.36
C ASN A 143 -1.37 -7.35 -19.95
N ASN A 144 -2.49 -6.72 -20.30
CA ASN A 144 -3.83 -7.20 -19.99
C ASN A 144 -4.05 -7.55 -18.50
N ALA A 145 -3.30 -6.94 -17.60
CA ALA A 145 -3.47 -7.12 -16.18
C ALA A 145 -4.66 -6.31 -15.67
N ASP A 146 -5.49 -6.94 -14.85
CA ASP A 146 -6.62 -6.31 -14.15
C ASP A 146 -6.16 -5.83 -12.78
N VAL A 147 -6.10 -4.51 -12.58
CA VAL A 147 -5.47 -3.90 -11.40
C VAL A 147 -6.49 -3.16 -10.55
N TYR A 148 -6.74 -3.69 -9.35
CA TYR A 148 -7.44 -2.97 -8.28
C TYR A 148 -6.47 -2.03 -7.55
N LEU A 149 -6.93 -0.82 -7.21
CA LEU A 149 -6.19 0.05 -6.28
C LEU A 149 -6.80 -0.08 -4.88
N SER A 150 -5.94 -0.20 -3.88
CA SER A 150 -6.36 -0.36 -2.48
C SER A 150 -5.36 0.23 -1.48
N SER A 151 -5.72 0.22 -0.20
CA SER A 151 -4.78 0.48 0.90
C SER A 151 -3.74 -0.63 1.03
N ALA A 152 -2.61 -0.33 1.68
CA ALA A 152 -1.57 -1.31 1.94
C ALA A 152 -2.01 -2.40 2.94
N GLU A 153 -2.87 -2.05 3.88
CA GLU A 153 -3.45 -2.98 4.86
C GLU A 153 -4.31 -4.03 4.16
N LEU A 154 -5.21 -3.58 3.25
CA LEU A 154 -6.02 -4.52 2.46
C LEU A 154 -5.14 -5.35 1.52
N ALA A 155 -4.17 -4.73 0.86
CA ALA A 155 -3.23 -5.44 0.00
C ALA A 155 -2.48 -6.55 0.77
N ALA A 156 -2.05 -6.30 2.02
CA ALA A 156 -1.39 -7.30 2.85
C ALA A 156 -2.34 -8.45 3.24
N VAL A 157 -3.60 -8.15 3.59
CA VAL A 157 -4.62 -9.18 3.86
C VAL A 157 -4.87 -10.02 2.61
N VAL A 158 -5.02 -9.39 1.45
CA VAL A 158 -5.17 -10.09 0.16
C VAL A 158 -3.98 -10.99 -0.13
N ALA A 159 -2.74 -10.51 0.11
CA ALA A 159 -1.54 -11.31 -0.07
C ALA A 159 -1.56 -12.57 0.81
N SER A 160 -2.13 -12.49 2.00
CA SER A 160 -2.19 -13.58 2.96
C SER A 160 -3.18 -14.70 2.57
N ILE A 161 -4.25 -14.37 1.84
CA ILE A 161 -5.34 -15.33 1.52
C ILE A 161 -5.56 -15.59 0.04
N GLY A 162 -4.96 -14.78 -0.86
CA GLY A 162 -5.04 -14.96 -2.32
C GLY A 162 -6.34 -14.52 -2.98
N ARG A 163 -7.17 -13.77 -2.28
CA ARG A 163 -8.45 -13.24 -2.77
C ARG A 163 -8.82 -11.95 -2.03
N LEU A 164 -9.81 -11.23 -2.53
CA LEU A 164 -10.42 -10.15 -1.77
C LEU A 164 -11.18 -10.74 -0.55
N PRO A 165 -10.87 -10.30 0.68
CA PRO A 165 -11.50 -10.81 1.89
C PRO A 165 -12.97 -10.40 2.00
N THR A 166 -13.71 -11.02 2.89
CA THR A 166 -14.92 -10.41 3.44
C THR A 166 -14.56 -9.23 4.34
N VAL A 167 -15.51 -8.33 4.59
CA VAL A 167 -15.30 -7.21 5.51
C VAL A 167 -14.89 -7.71 6.91
N ALA A 168 -15.51 -8.79 7.38
CA ALA A 168 -15.20 -9.39 8.68
C ALA A 168 -13.76 -9.93 8.74
N GLU A 169 -13.33 -10.70 7.74
CA GLU A 169 -11.95 -11.18 7.63
C GLU A 169 -10.94 -10.05 7.60
N TYR A 170 -11.24 -8.98 6.86
CA TYR A 170 -10.38 -7.80 6.81
C TYR A 170 -10.25 -7.14 8.20
N LEU A 171 -11.36 -6.84 8.84
CA LEU A 171 -11.36 -6.18 10.15
C LEU A 171 -10.66 -7.01 11.23
N GLU A 172 -10.81 -8.33 11.21
CA GLU A 172 -10.10 -9.24 12.10
C GLU A 172 -8.58 -9.20 11.83
N ALA A 173 -8.16 -9.29 10.57
CA ALA A 173 -6.75 -9.31 10.19
C ALA A 173 -6.02 -8.01 10.55
N VAL A 174 -6.69 -6.85 10.49
CA VAL A 174 -6.09 -5.54 10.80
C VAL A 174 -6.31 -5.10 12.26
N ALA A 175 -7.02 -5.88 13.07
CA ALA A 175 -7.34 -5.51 14.45
C ALA A 175 -6.10 -5.19 15.30
N GLY A 176 -4.98 -5.87 15.04
CA GLY A 176 -3.70 -5.63 15.71
C GLY A 176 -3.01 -4.31 15.37
N ILE A 177 -3.43 -3.62 14.31
CA ILE A 177 -2.85 -2.33 13.90
C ILE A 177 -3.35 -1.20 14.79
N LYS A 178 -4.64 -1.17 15.11
CA LYS A 178 -5.28 -0.06 15.84
C LYS A 178 -4.59 0.29 17.17
N PRO A 179 -4.24 -0.68 18.05
CA PRO A 179 -3.54 -0.37 19.30
C PRO A 179 -2.14 0.22 19.10
N MET A 180 -1.51 -0.08 17.98
CA MET A 180 -0.14 0.32 17.61
C MET A 180 -0.11 1.45 16.58
N ALA A 181 -1.25 2.06 16.25
CA ALA A 181 -1.36 3.01 15.14
C ALA A 181 -0.38 4.19 15.27
N ALA A 182 -0.19 4.74 16.46
CA ALA A 182 0.74 5.85 16.71
C ALA A 182 2.20 5.49 16.40
N GLU A 183 2.61 4.24 16.63
CA GLU A 183 3.94 3.74 16.33
C GLU A 183 4.07 3.37 14.83
N ILE A 184 3.11 2.60 14.31
CA ILE A 184 3.09 2.13 12.94
C ILE A 184 3.10 3.30 11.96
N TYR A 185 2.21 4.27 12.13
CA TYR A 185 2.06 5.40 11.22
C TYR A 185 2.90 6.63 11.60
N ARG A 186 3.84 6.48 12.54
CA ARG A 186 4.73 7.56 12.93
C ARG A 186 5.47 8.10 11.70
N TYR A 187 5.29 9.39 11.43
CA TYR A 187 6.04 10.09 10.40
C TYR A 187 7.50 10.24 10.80
N LEU A 188 8.41 10.06 9.86
CA LEU A 188 9.84 10.27 10.05
C LEU A 188 10.28 11.49 9.26
N ASN A 189 11.00 12.39 9.96
CA ASN A 189 11.63 13.55 9.37
C ASN A 189 13.12 13.26 9.19
N PHE A 190 13.48 12.63 8.06
CA PHE A 190 14.83 12.14 7.82
C PHE A 190 15.90 13.20 7.94
N HIS A 191 15.64 14.46 7.56
CA HIS A 191 16.64 15.53 7.68
C HIS A 191 16.88 16.00 9.14
N GLU A 192 16.09 15.59 10.09
CA GLU A 192 16.30 15.81 11.53
C GLU A 192 17.01 14.63 12.20
N MET A 193 17.17 13.50 11.51
CA MET A 193 17.86 12.31 12.02
C MET A 193 19.37 12.40 11.74
N ASP A 194 20.20 12.18 12.76
CA ASP A 194 21.65 12.35 12.67
C ASP A 194 22.31 11.48 11.62
N GLU A 195 21.79 10.27 11.39
CA GLU A 195 22.28 9.33 10.38
C GLU A 195 22.22 9.89 8.96
N TYR A 196 21.22 10.75 8.68
CA TYR A 196 20.99 11.31 7.35
C TYR A 196 21.57 12.73 7.20
N ARG A 197 21.80 13.46 8.29
CA ARG A 197 22.44 14.79 8.25
C ARG A 197 23.89 14.73 7.73
N ARG A 198 24.62 13.66 8.06
CA ARG A 198 26.02 13.47 7.66
C ARG A 198 26.20 13.14 6.18
N ALA A 199 25.17 12.66 5.50
CA ALA A 199 25.23 12.33 4.08
C ALA A 199 25.02 13.56 3.15
N ALA A 200 24.59 14.70 3.72
CA ALA A 200 24.31 15.94 2.98
C ALA A 200 25.43 17.00 3.11
N SER A 201 26.48 16.71 3.87
CA SER A 201 27.72 17.53 3.99
C SER A 201 28.88 16.91 3.20
#